data_c0391967da7ba47d77eac9aa788f7d63
#
_entry.id   c0391967da7ba47d77eac9aa788f7d63
#
_cell.length_a   1.000
_cell.length_b   1.000
_cell.length_c   1.000
_cell.angle_alpha   90.00
_cell.angle_beta   90.00
_cell.angle_gamma   90.00
#
_symmetry.space_group_name_H-M   'P 1'
#
loop_
_entity.id
_entity.type
_entity.pdbx_description
1 polymer ?
#
loop_
_entity_poly.entity_id
_entity_poly.type
_entity_poly.pdbx_seq_one_letter_code
_entity_poly.pdbx_strand_id
1 'polypeptide(L)'
;MKSCILFFIVLPKRKSLISFFLLFAIILVSIYYLKFYKQSDADQKVLVPKVLVIDRVVGDFSKKLFLFAKLHSDKSIDIIAETDGTIKFQNYEIGDYVSKGDVIIQMVDTRKVLELKEAEDLLSSYEAKMDEALSNYENSIFLREKDVISEKEKNTTLNQFKSVKYEYEAQKIRYKRVLWEFDNLNIKAPFDGFINKFYFDVGQKIVRGSNVIEFLDNSVLIGRASLSSENIRKIKDSDKIIRFTAKGMPFQARVSGISRQMNKDVSSYSLEFKIINDENNLIPGEVVEIEIEIENFENYISIPSSSIIIENNKSYLFLERNNIVKRIEINPIQLNNKESLVKDSEIPDSYRVITQGQSNLQEGSRIKVDE
;
A
#
# COMPACT_ATOMS: atom_id res chain seq x y z
N MET A 1 -34.40 -64.20 -87.14
CA MET A 1 -33.91 -65.48 -87.65
C MET A 1 -32.88 -65.98 -86.67
N LYS A 2 -33.27 -66.87 -85.83
CA LYS A 2 -32.88 -68.24 -85.58
C LYS A 2 -31.38 -68.53 -85.82
N SER A 3 -30.65 -68.83 -84.75
CA SER A 3 -29.86 -70.07 -84.67
C SER A 3 -29.47 -70.36 -83.24
N CYS A 4 -29.99 -71.52 -82.78
CA CYS A 4 -29.64 -72.27 -81.63
C CYS A 4 -28.23 -72.85 -81.81
N ILE A 5 -27.36 -72.71 -80.75
CA ILE A 5 -26.20 -73.60 -80.66
C ILE A 5 -26.32 -74.23 -79.23
N LEU A 6 -26.61 -75.51 -79.28
CA LEU A 6 -26.59 -76.48 -78.18
C LEU A 6 -25.14 -76.68 -77.70
N PHE A 7 -24.80 -76.37 -76.48
CA PHE A 7 -23.51 -76.75 -75.94
C PHE A 7 -23.73 -77.92 -74.94
N PHE A 8 -23.15 -79.05 -75.33
CA PHE A 8 -23.09 -80.27 -74.55
C PHE A 8 -22.32 -80.01 -73.23
N ILE A 9 -22.95 -80.21 -72.13
CA ILE A 9 -22.28 -80.25 -70.83
C ILE A 9 -21.74 -81.65 -70.58
N VAL A 10 -20.46 -81.87 -70.72
CA VAL A 10 -19.75 -83.04 -70.29
C VAL A 10 -19.52 -82.85 -68.71
N LEU A 11 -20.16 -83.63 -67.93
CA LEU A 11 -19.96 -83.65 -66.45
C LEU A 11 -18.61 -84.34 -66.13
N PRO A 12 -17.67 -83.65 -65.51
CA PRO A 12 -16.39 -84.25 -65.11
C PRO A 12 -16.60 -85.10 -63.86
N LYS A 13 -15.84 -86.21 -63.77
CA LYS A 13 -15.84 -87.20 -62.67
C LYS A 13 -15.68 -86.51 -61.30
N ARG A 14 -16.37 -86.98 -60.29
CA ARG A 14 -16.50 -86.45 -58.90
C ARG A 14 -15.26 -85.87 -58.20
N LYS A 15 -14.04 -86.25 -58.59
CA LYS A 15 -12.73 -85.81 -58.11
C LYS A 15 -12.31 -84.45 -58.67
N SER A 16 -12.76 -84.08 -59.87
CA SER A 16 -12.42 -82.82 -60.57
C SER A 16 -13.29 -81.65 -60.03
N LEU A 17 -14.47 -81.90 -59.56
CA LEU A 17 -15.36 -80.85 -58.98
C LEU A 17 -14.83 -80.33 -57.63
N ILE A 18 -14.27 -81.17 -56.78
CA ILE A 18 -13.68 -80.78 -55.50
C ILE A 18 -12.46 -79.88 -55.69
N SER A 19 -11.60 -80.21 -56.72
CA SER A 19 -10.44 -79.39 -57.03
C SER A 19 -10.84 -77.99 -57.58
N PHE A 20 -11.92 -77.94 -58.37
CA PHE A 20 -12.44 -76.64 -58.84
C PHE A 20 -13.03 -75.77 -57.74
N PHE A 21 -13.76 -76.35 -56.78
CA PHE A 21 -14.27 -75.63 -55.60
C PHE A 21 -13.15 -75.15 -54.71
N LEU A 22 -12.09 -75.92 -54.47
CA LEU A 22 -10.94 -75.53 -53.67
C LEU A 22 -10.16 -74.39 -54.39
N LEU A 23 -9.97 -74.42 -55.69
CA LEU A 23 -9.33 -73.34 -56.44
C LEU A 23 -10.16 -72.06 -56.41
N PHE A 24 -11.48 -72.16 -56.53
CA PHE A 24 -12.42 -71.04 -56.41
C PHE A 24 -12.45 -70.44 -55.01
N ALA A 25 -12.41 -71.28 -53.94
CA ALA A 25 -12.30 -70.81 -52.56
C ALA A 25 -10.99 -70.07 -52.31
N ILE A 26 -9.88 -70.54 -52.82
CA ILE A 26 -8.55 -69.89 -52.73
C ILE A 26 -8.55 -68.56 -53.46
N ILE A 27 -9.18 -68.45 -54.64
CA ILE A 27 -9.31 -67.19 -55.38
C ILE A 27 -10.22 -66.19 -54.58
N LEU A 28 -11.33 -66.66 -54.02
CA LEU A 28 -12.21 -65.83 -53.18
C LEU A 28 -11.50 -65.32 -51.92
N VAL A 29 -10.74 -66.20 -51.25
CA VAL A 29 -9.93 -65.83 -50.08
C VAL A 29 -8.82 -64.86 -50.47
N SER A 30 -8.16 -65.07 -51.62
CA SER A 30 -7.14 -64.13 -52.14
C SER A 30 -7.75 -62.78 -52.49
N ILE A 31 -8.94 -62.74 -53.17
CA ILE A 31 -9.65 -61.50 -53.47
C ILE A 31 -10.12 -60.79 -52.20
N TYR A 32 -10.58 -61.56 -51.20
CA TYR A 32 -10.96 -61.02 -49.89
C TYR A 32 -9.74 -60.43 -49.17
N TYR A 33 -8.58 -61.16 -49.19
CA TYR A 33 -7.32 -60.64 -48.59
C TYR A 33 -6.78 -59.41 -49.32
N LEU A 34 -6.84 -59.40 -50.68
CA LEU A 34 -6.46 -58.22 -51.48
C LEU A 34 -7.38 -57.04 -51.24
N LYS A 35 -8.68 -57.27 -51.10
CA LYS A 35 -9.62 -56.18 -50.73
C LYS A 35 -9.41 -55.66 -49.31
N PHE A 36 -9.14 -56.58 -48.38
CA PHE A 36 -8.89 -56.24 -46.97
C PHE A 36 -7.55 -55.51 -46.84
N TYR A 37 -6.49 -55.93 -47.55
CA TYR A 37 -5.20 -55.27 -47.56
C TYR A 37 -5.26 -53.89 -48.25
N LYS A 38 -6.07 -53.77 -49.31
CA LYS A 38 -6.23 -52.48 -50.04
C LYS A 38 -7.14 -51.51 -49.26
N GLN A 39 -7.92 -51.96 -48.29
CA GLN A 39 -8.78 -51.13 -47.45
C GLN A 39 -8.07 -50.68 -46.18
N SER A 40 -6.90 -51.28 -45.85
CA SER A 40 -6.07 -50.89 -44.72
C SER A 40 -5.14 -49.68 -45.05
N ASP A 41 -4.91 -49.40 -46.34
CA ASP A 41 -4.09 -48.23 -46.77
C ASP A 41 -4.89 -47.03 -47.22
N ALA A 42 -6.22 -47.08 -47.15
CA ALA A 42 -7.09 -45.99 -47.56
C ALA A 42 -7.59 -45.27 -46.31
N ASP A 43 -7.19 -44.00 -46.15
CA ASP A 43 -7.66 -43.00 -45.22
C ASP A 43 -7.11 -43.03 -43.75
N GLN A 44 -5.82 -43.04 -43.54
CA GLN A 44 -5.29 -42.14 -42.55
C GLN A 44 -5.29 -40.72 -43.15
N LYS A 45 -6.45 -40.07 -43.11
CA LYS A 45 -6.52 -38.61 -43.19
C LYS A 45 -5.67 -38.09 -42.04
N VAL A 46 -4.42 -37.70 -42.32
CA VAL A 46 -3.58 -37.03 -41.32
C VAL A 46 -4.34 -35.78 -40.93
N LEU A 47 -5.08 -35.87 -39.81
CA LEU A 47 -5.72 -34.73 -39.21
C LEU A 47 -4.61 -33.77 -38.79
N VAL A 48 -4.32 -32.80 -39.63
CA VAL A 48 -3.35 -31.77 -39.32
C VAL A 48 -3.93 -30.94 -38.17
N PRO A 49 -3.31 -30.97 -36.98
CA PRO A 49 -3.80 -30.24 -35.83
C PRO A 49 -3.87 -28.74 -36.14
N LYS A 50 -4.94 -28.11 -35.75
CA LYS A 50 -5.09 -26.67 -35.79
C LYS A 50 -4.55 -26.05 -34.52
N VAL A 51 -3.80 -24.98 -34.66
CA VAL A 51 -3.17 -24.27 -33.54
C VAL A 51 -3.37 -22.76 -33.65
N LEU A 52 -3.44 -22.08 -32.51
CA LEU A 52 -3.32 -20.63 -32.44
C LEU A 52 -1.87 -20.27 -32.12
N VAL A 53 -1.38 -19.22 -32.74
CA VAL A 53 -0.03 -18.71 -32.54
C VAL A 53 -0.08 -17.24 -32.20
N ILE A 54 0.94 -16.79 -31.46
CA ILE A 54 1.21 -15.36 -31.24
C ILE A 54 2.59 -15.03 -31.77
N ASP A 55 2.73 -13.81 -32.26
CA ASP A 55 4.04 -13.30 -32.66
C ASP A 55 4.91 -13.03 -31.44
N ARG A 56 6.21 -13.14 -31.64
CA ARG A 56 7.20 -12.81 -30.65
C ARG A 56 7.29 -11.29 -30.49
N VAL A 57 6.80 -10.76 -29.37
CA VAL A 57 6.93 -9.35 -29.02
C VAL A 57 7.83 -9.22 -27.80
N VAL A 58 9.01 -8.65 -28.01
CA VAL A 58 9.98 -8.38 -26.94
C VAL A 58 9.61 -7.08 -26.27
N GLY A 59 9.66 -7.06 -24.96
CA GLY A 59 9.35 -5.87 -24.17
C GLY A 59 9.97 -5.92 -22.77
N ASP A 60 9.80 -4.83 -22.07
CA ASP A 60 10.16 -4.71 -20.67
C ASP A 60 8.90 -4.86 -19.82
N PHE A 61 8.99 -5.69 -18.82
CA PHE A 61 7.87 -6.03 -17.96
C PHE A 61 8.22 -5.76 -16.49
N SER A 62 7.25 -5.37 -15.70
CA SER A 62 7.40 -5.23 -14.27
C SER A 62 6.44 -6.14 -13.50
N LYS A 63 6.96 -6.84 -12.52
CA LYS A 63 6.13 -7.59 -11.57
C LYS A 63 5.64 -6.64 -10.50
N LYS A 64 4.32 -6.60 -10.33
CA LYS A 64 3.64 -5.70 -9.42
C LYS A 64 3.11 -6.46 -8.20
N LEU A 65 3.20 -5.83 -7.06
CA LEU A 65 2.59 -6.28 -5.82
C LEU A 65 1.44 -5.35 -5.47
N PHE A 66 0.26 -5.92 -5.24
CA PHE A 66 -0.93 -5.20 -4.80
C PHE A 66 -1.13 -5.44 -3.31
N LEU A 67 -1.35 -4.37 -2.56
CA LEU A 67 -1.59 -4.41 -1.12
C LEU A 67 -2.69 -3.42 -0.75
N PHE A 68 -3.37 -3.69 0.35
CA PHE A 68 -4.27 -2.72 0.96
C PHE A 68 -3.54 -1.93 2.04
N ALA A 69 -3.62 -0.61 1.95
CA ALA A 69 -3.05 0.31 2.93
C ALA A 69 -4.15 1.13 3.60
N LYS A 70 -4.09 1.24 4.93
CA LYS A 70 -4.94 2.14 5.69
C LYS A 70 -4.23 3.47 5.88
N LEU A 71 -4.94 4.56 5.60
CA LEU A 71 -4.44 5.92 5.75
C LEU A 71 -4.61 6.41 7.19
N HIS A 72 -3.60 7.08 7.70
CA HIS A 72 -3.57 7.70 9.03
C HIS A 72 -3.07 9.13 8.89
N SER A 73 -3.52 10.03 9.76
CA SER A 73 -2.92 11.35 9.90
C SER A 73 -1.47 11.25 10.37
N ASP A 74 -0.56 12.05 9.83
CA ASP A 74 0.84 12.13 10.32
C ASP A 74 0.89 12.71 11.74
N LYS A 75 0.00 13.68 12.03
CA LYS A 75 -0.15 14.26 13.36
C LYS A 75 -1.56 14.07 13.85
N SER A 76 -1.73 13.26 14.86
CA SER A 76 -2.98 13.08 15.59
C SER A 76 -2.65 13.12 17.09
N ILE A 77 -3.27 14.02 17.81
CA ILE A 77 -3.06 14.19 19.26
C ILE A 77 -4.38 14.31 20.01
N ASP A 78 -4.38 13.87 21.24
CA ASP A 78 -5.39 14.25 22.21
C ASP A 78 -4.94 15.53 22.93
N ILE A 79 -5.69 16.62 22.78
CA ILE A 79 -5.49 17.85 23.54
C ILE A 79 -6.01 17.61 24.94
N ILE A 80 -5.13 17.79 25.93
CA ILE A 80 -5.45 17.58 27.35
C ILE A 80 -5.75 18.89 28.04
N ALA A 81 -6.62 18.85 29.06
CA ALA A 81 -6.87 19.99 29.91
C ALA A 81 -5.68 20.25 30.86
N GLU A 82 -5.12 21.45 30.83
CA GLU A 82 -4.02 21.87 31.70
C GLU A 82 -4.49 22.39 33.06
N THR A 83 -5.81 22.68 33.21
CA THR A 83 -6.45 23.17 34.45
C THR A 83 -7.87 22.62 34.58
N ASP A 84 -8.42 22.68 35.79
CA ASP A 84 -9.81 22.33 36.03
C ASP A 84 -10.74 23.44 35.56
N GLY A 85 -11.94 23.06 35.05
CA GLY A 85 -12.96 24.03 34.69
C GLY A 85 -14.25 23.36 34.22
N THR A 86 -15.27 24.18 33.98
CA THR A 86 -16.53 23.73 33.37
C THR A 86 -16.63 24.30 31.96
N ILE A 87 -16.95 23.48 30.96
CA ILE A 87 -17.10 23.94 29.56
C ILE A 87 -18.27 24.92 29.49
N LYS A 88 -17.98 26.14 29.06
CA LYS A 88 -18.98 27.16 28.80
C LYS A 88 -19.38 27.24 27.33
N PHE A 89 -18.39 27.16 26.44
CA PHE A 89 -18.59 27.21 24.98
C PHE A 89 -17.64 26.23 24.26
N GLN A 90 -18.16 25.66 23.20
CA GLN A 90 -17.40 25.00 22.11
C GLN A 90 -17.58 25.86 20.88
N ASN A 91 -16.51 26.44 20.36
CA ASN A 91 -16.58 27.42 19.27
C ASN A 91 -16.62 26.79 17.87
N TYR A 92 -16.38 25.46 17.81
CA TYR A 92 -16.28 24.67 16.59
C TYR A 92 -17.04 23.37 16.72
N GLU A 93 -17.35 22.73 15.60
CA GLU A 93 -17.98 21.42 15.52
C GLU A 93 -17.00 20.33 15.09
N ILE A 94 -17.40 19.05 15.17
CA ILE A 94 -16.63 17.93 14.66
C ILE A 94 -16.52 18.06 13.14
N GLY A 95 -15.29 17.96 12.61
CA GLY A 95 -14.97 18.11 11.19
C GLY A 95 -14.54 19.51 10.79
N ASP A 96 -14.68 20.51 11.67
CA ASP A 96 -14.23 21.87 11.38
C ASP A 96 -12.71 21.97 11.31
N TYR A 97 -12.25 22.81 10.39
CA TYR A 97 -10.86 23.26 10.30
C TYR A 97 -10.62 24.41 11.29
N VAL A 98 -9.53 24.31 12.04
CA VAL A 98 -9.16 25.28 13.07
C VAL A 98 -7.70 25.69 12.85
N SER A 99 -7.45 27.01 12.89
CA SER A 99 -6.10 27.56 12.78
C SER A 99 -5.37 27.49 14.11
N LYS A 100 -4.05 27.38 14.05
CA LYS A 100 -3.18 27.37 15.25
C LYS A 100 -3.43 28.59 16.13
N GLY A 101 -3.67 28.34 17.42
CA GLY A 101 -3.90 29.37 18.43
C GLY A 101 -5.35 29.76 18.62
N ASP A 102 -6.26 29.35 17.75
CA ASP A 102 -7.69 29.59 17.91
C ASP A 102 -8.24 28.85 19.13
N VAL A 103 -9.16 29.48 19.84
CA VAL A 103 -9.81 28.90 21.02
C VAL A 103 -10.92 27.95 20.58
N ILE A 104 -10.71 26.65 20.82
CA ILE A 104 -11.69 25.60 20.51
C ILE A 104 -12.73 25.51 21.63
N ILE A 105 -12.28 25.43 22.85
CA ILE A 105 -13.15 25.32 24.03
C ILE A 105 -12.82 26.43 25.01
N GLN A 106 -13.86 27.08 25.51
CA GLN A 106 -13.75 28.02 26.61
C GLN A 106 -14.35 27.40 27.89
N MET A 107 -13.51 27.23 28.89
CA MET A 107 -13.92 26.79 30.24
C MET A 107 -14.08 27.98 31.19
N VAL A 108 -14.81 27.80 32.27
CA VAL A 108 -14.95 28.76 33.33
C VAL A 108 -14.70 28.09 34.70
N ASP A 109 -13.98 28.81 35.53
CA ASP A 109 -13.89 28.54 36.99
C ASP A 109 -13.81 29.88 37.73
N THR A 110 -14.88 30.20 38.48
CA THR A 110 -14.95 31.45 39.23
C THR A 110 -13.82 31.58 40.24
N ARG A 111 -13.33 30.47 40.79
CA ARG A 111 -12.22 30.47 41.74
C ARG A 111 -10.94 30.97 41.09
N LYS A 112 -10.66 30.55 39.86
CA LYS A 112 -9.48 30.99 39.09
C LYS A 112 -9.51 32.47 38.78
N VAL A 113 -10.70 33.02 38.51
CA VAL A 113 -10.87 34.47 38.32
C VAL A 113 -10.50 35.23 39.57
N LEU A 114 -10.98 34.78 40.76
CA LEU A 114 -10.67 35.39 42.04
C LEU A 114 -9.19 35.23 42.44
N GLU A 115 -8.60 34.05 42.21
CA GLU A 115 -7.18 33.77 42.46
C GLU A 115 -6.28 34.68 41.63
N LEU A 116 -6.64 34.93 40.36
CA LEU A 116 -5.89 35.83 39.48
C LEU A 116 -5.95 37.26 40.00
N LYS A 117 -7.14 37.74 40.40
CA LYS A 117 -7.32 39.08 40.94
C LYS A 117 -6.55 39.28 42.26
N GLU A 118 -6.58 38.30 43.16
CA GLU A 118 -5.79 38.32 44.39
C GLU A 118 -4.28 38.40 44.10
N ALA A 119 -3.79 37.58 43.16
CA ALA A 119 -2.37 37.56 42.80
C ALA A 119 -1.92 38.89 42.15
N GLU A 120 -2.78 39.54 41.36
CA GLU A 120 -2.54 40.84 40.74
C GLU A 120 -2.46 41.95 41.81
N ASP A 121 -3.44 42.02 42.75
CA ASP A 121 -3.48 43.01 43.79
C ASP A 121 -2.29 42.85 44.75
N LEU A 122 -1.90 41.60 45.07
CA LEU A 122 -0.72 41.30 45.86
C LEU A 122 0.58 41.75 45.19
N LEU A 123 0.75 41.45 43.88
CA LEU A 123 1.90 41.88 43.09
C LEU A 123 2.03 43.42 43.13
N SER A 124 0.94 44.15 42.90
CA SER A 124 0.92 45.60 42.93
C SER A 124 1.32 46.18 44.30
N SER A 125 0.89 45.51 45.40
CA SER A 125 1.30 45.90 46.76
C SER A 125 2.80 45.73 47.00
N TYR A 126 3.41 44.63 46.51
CA TYR A 126 4.85 44.42 46.63
C TYR A 126 5.67 45.32 45.71
N GLU A 127 5.15 45.69 44.51
CA GLU A 127 5.73 46.68 43.64
C GLU A 127 5.86 48.04 44.32
N ALA A 128 4.80 48.54 44.94
CA ALA A 128 4.81 49.78 45.72
C ALA A 128 5.82 49.76 46.89
N LYS A 129 5.93 48.62 47.62
CA LYS A 129 6.95 48.46 48.65
C LYS A 129 8.36 48.47 48.10
N MET A 130 8.58 47.85 46.95
CA MET A 130 9.90 47.85 46.30
C MET A 130 10.30 49.27 45.84
N ASP A 131 9.38 50.03 45.28
CA ASP A 131 9.62 51.42 44.84
C ASP A 131 9.91 52.31 46.05
N GLU A 132 9.20 52.17 47.20
CA GLU A 132 9.51 52.84 48.43
C GLU A 132 10.93 52.52 48.92
N ALA A 133 11.28 51.22 48.97
CA ALA A 133 12.61 50.78 49.44
C ALA A 133 13.72 51.27 48.51
N LEU A 134 13.48 51.31 47.18
CA LEU A 134 14.39 51.86 46.19
C LEU A 134 14.61 53.36 46.45
N SER A 135 13.53 54.14 46.58
CA SER A 135 13.60 55.58 46.87
C SER A 135 14.39 55.89 48.15
N ASN A 136 14.14 55.08 49.23
CA ASN A 136 14.88 55.20 50.49
C ASN A 136 16.38 54.90 50.32
N TYR A 137 16.73 53.90 49.48
CA TYR A 137 18.12 53.59 49.17
C TYR A 137 18.77 54.69 48.35
N GLU A 138 18.13 55.21 47.31
CA GLU A 138 18.59 56.34 46.49
C GLU A 138 18.85 57.59 47.33
N ASN A 139 17.90 57.93 48.22
CA ASN A 139 18.06 59.02 49.14
C ASN A 139 19.27 58.79 50.10
N SER A 140 19.54 57.58 50.52
CA SER A 140 20.67 57.23 51.39
C SER A 140 21.99 57.39 50.64
N ILE A 141 22.05 57.11 49.36
CA ILE A 141 23.25 57.39 48.50
C ILE A 141 23.53 58.89 48.50
N PHE A 142 22.51 59.72 48.23
CA PHE A 142 22.66 61.15 48.19
C PHE A 142 23.09 61.75 49.53
N LEU A 143 22.51 61.29 50.68
CA LEU A 143 22.89 61.73 52.04
C LEU A 143 24.32 61.26 52.42
N ARG A 144 24.77 60.08 51.93
CA ARG A 144 26.12 59.60 52.15
C ARG A 144 27.17 60.42 51.36
N GLU A 145 26.87 60.83 50.14
CA GLU A 145 27.71 61.75 49.35
C GLU A 145 27.89 63.10 50.03
N LYS A 146 26.93 63.52 50.89
CA LYS A 146 26.97 64.73 51.69
C LYS A 146 27.57 64.53 53.07
N ASP A 147 28.09 63.31 53.39
CA ASP A 147 28.61 62.95 54.73
C ASP A 147 27.57 63.06 55.86
N VAL A 148 26.28 63.00 55.57
CA VAL A 148 25.21 63.14 56.55
C VAL A 148 24.93 61.81 57.26
N ILE A 149 25.12 60.69 56.62
CA ILE A 149 24.89 59.34 57.19
C ILE A 149 26.16 58.49 57.11
N SER A 150 26.20 57.41 57.94
CA SER A 150 27.30 56.43 57.94
C SER A 150 27.21 55.45 56.76
N GLU A 151 28.35 54.85 56.37
CA GLU A 151 28.39 53.75 55.39
C GLU A 151 27.50 52.57 55.83
N LYS A 152 27.44 52.30 57.15
CA LYS A 152 26.62 51.25 57.71
C LYS A 152 25.14 51.47 57.45
N GLU A 153 24.66 52.75 57.59
CA GLU A 153 23.25 53.11 57.36
C GLU A 153 22.88 52.99 55.86
N LYS A 154 23.74 53.44 54.93
CA LYS A 154 23.55 53.20 53.49
C LYS A 154 23.47 51.72 53.15
N ASN A 155 24.36 50.90 53.72
CA ASN A 155 24.35 49.46 53.52
C ASN A 155 23.08 48.80 54.10
N THR A 156 22.55 49.33 55.18
CA THR A 156 21.26 48.82 55.74
C THR A 156 20.09 49.07 54.76
N THR A 157 19.99 50.29 54.18
CA THR A 157 18.96 50.59 53.21
C THR A 157 19.16 49.80 51.90
N LEU A 158 20.39 49.56 51.46
CA LEU A 158 20.65 48.68 50.32
C LEU A 158 20.21 47.24 50.59
N ASN A 159 20.49 46.70 51.78
CA ASN A 159 20.07 45.34 52.10
C ASN A 159 18.53 45.24 52.21
N GLN A 160 17.88 46.28 52.79
CA GLN A 160 16.41 46.36 52.80
C GLN A 160 15.81 46.41 51.40
N PHE A 161 16.36 47.24 50.48
CA PHE A 161 15.93 47.25 49.09
C PHE A 161 16.10 45.90 48.42
N LYS A 162 17.26 45.26 48.61
CA LYS A 162 17.50 43.92 48.06
C LYS A 162 16.49 42.88 48.57
N SER A 163 16.16 42.91 49.89
CA SER A 163 15.19 41.98 50.48
C SER A 163 13.81 42.15 49.84
N VAL A 164 13.30 43.39 49.79
CA VAL A 164 11.96 43.72 49.25
C VAL A 164 11.92 43.40 47.72
N LYS A 165 13.02 43.67 47.00
CA LYS A 165 13.14 43.32 45.59
C LYS A 165 12.98 41.81 45.36
N TYR A 166 13.62 40.96 46.16
CA TYR A 166 13.45 39.53 46.05
C TYR A 166 12.04 39.06 46.40
N GLU A 167 11.39 39.70 47.37
CA GLU A 167 9.97 39.44 47.73
C GLU A 167 9.06 39.80 46.54
N TYR A 168 9.24 40.95 45.87
CA TYR A 168 8.52 41.34 44.66
C TYR A 168 8.71 40.33 43.53
N GLU A 169 9.95 39.92 43.27
CA GLU A 169 10.24 38.91 42.19
C GLU A 169 9.55 37.58 42.52
N ALA A 170 9.48 37.17 43.78
CA ALA A 170 8.77 35.96 44.19
C ALA A 170 7.25 36.05 43.90
N GLN A 171 6.63 37.21 44.23
CA GLN A 171 5.22 37.44 43.93
C GLN A 171 4.94 37.54 42.43
N LYS A 172 5.86 38.10 41.64
CA LYS A 172 5.78 38.15 40.16
C LYS A 172 5.76 36.77 39.57
N ILE A 173 6.57 35.83 40.07
CA ILE A 173 6.55 34.43 39.65
C ILE A 173 5.22 33.78 40.02
N ARG A 174 4.68 34.03 41.25
CA ARG A 174 3.38 33.54 41.68
C ARG A 174 2.24 34.03 40.77
N TYR A 175 2.21 35.33 40.44
CA TYR A 175 1.23 35.90 39.52
C TYR A 175 1.30 35.25 38.13
N LYS A 176 2.49 35.10 37.58
CA LYS A 176 2.67 34.45 36.29
C LYS A 176 2.12 33.02 36.27
N ARG A 177 2.29 32.26 37.35
CA ARG A 177 1.74 30.91 37.49
C ARG A 177 0.22 30.92 37.47
N VAL A 178 -0.40 31.79 38.27
CA VAL A 178 -1.85 31.92 38.34
C VAL A 178 -2.45 32.39 37.01
N LEU A 179 -1.79 33.35 36.35
CA LEU A 179 -2.15 33.82 35.01
C LEU A 179 -2.12 32.69 34.01
N TRP A 180 -1.06 31.87 34.01
CA TRP A 180 -0.94 30.71 33.14
C TRP A 180 -2.08 29.70 33.40
N GLU A 181 -2.44 29.40 34.61
CA GLU A 181 -3.56 28.54 34.96
C GLU A 181 -4.91 29.11 34.48
N PHE A 182 -5.08 30.43 34.53
CA PHE A 182 -6.27 31.15 34.06
C PHE A 182 -6.34 31.14 32.53
N ASP A 183 -5.23 31.39 31.81
CA ASP A 183 -5.17 31.40 30.37
C ASP A 183 -5.48 30.01 29.77
N ASN A 184 -5.12 28.95 30.50
CA ASN A 184 -5.39 27.55 30.12
C ASN A 184 -6.86 27.12 30.36
N LEU A 185 -7.73 28.00 30.83
CA LEU A 185 -9.18 27.84 30.72
C LEU A 185 -9.64 27.91 29.26
N ASN A 186 -8.86 28.50 28.39
CA ASN A 186 -9.08 28.52 26.93
C ASN A 186 -8.23 27.44 26.28
N ILE A 187 -8.86 26.34 25.84
CA ILE A 187 -8.19 25.27 25.12
C ILE A 187 -8.04 25.70 23.67
N LYS A 188 -6.79 25.83 23.22
CA LYS A 188 -6.41 26.34 21.89
C LYS A 188 -5.84 25.24 21.00
N ALA A 189 -5.99 25.43 19.68
CA ALA A 189 -5.36 24.57 18.68
C ALA A 189 -3.84 24.69 18.71
N PRO A 190 -3.07 23.59 18.84
CA PRO A 190 -1.60 23.61 18.89
C PRO A 190 -0.95 23.76 17.50
N PHE A 191 -1.67 23.42 16.44
CA PHE A 191 -1.30 23.54 15.03
C PHE A 191 -2.57 23.69 14.18
N ASP A 192 -2.43 23.96 12.89
CA ASP A 192 -3.56 23.99 11.94
C ASP A 192 -4.07 22.57 11.69
N GLY A 193 -5.40 22.35 11.81
CA GLY A 193 -5.92 21.00 11.68
C GLY A 193 -7.43 20.90 11.86
N PHE A 194 -7.91 19.69 12.07
CA PHE A 194 -9.32 19.36 12.14
C PHE A 194 -9.69 18.76 13.51
N ILE A 195 -10.88 19.05 13.96
CA ILE A 195 -11.46 18.42 15.13
C ILE A 195 -12.04 17.06 14.73
N ASN A 196 -11.51 15.98 15.31
CA ASN A 196 -12.02 14.64 15.06
C ASN A 196 -13.10 14.25 16.08
N LYS A 197 -12.90 14.63 17.34
CA LYS A 197 -13.81 14.25 18.41
C LYS A 197 -13.71 15.20 19.61
N PHE A 198 -14.85 15.50 20.25
CA PHE A 198 -14.91 16.01 21.61
C PHE A 198 -15.17 14.86 22.58
N TYR A 199 -14.48 14.85 23.71
CA TYR A 199 -14.68 13.86 24.79
C TYR A 199 -15.68 14.33 25.84
N PHE A 200 -16.01 15.63 25.88
CA PHE A 200 -16.91 16.25 26.80
C PHE A 200 -17.85 17.24 26.12
N ASP A 201 -19.03 17.42 26.70
CA ASP A 201 -20.05 18.35 26.22
C ASP A 201 -20.07 19.67 27.01
N VAL A 202 -20.73 20.69 26.46
CA VAL A 202 -20.96 21.98 27.13
C VAL A 202 -21.70 21.73 28.43
N GLY A 203 -21.25 22.39 29.50
CA GLY A 203 -21.77 22.24 30.86
C GLY A 203 -21.09 21.15 31.68
N GLN A 204 -20.29 20.29 31.12
CA GLN A 204 -19.54 19.27 31.85
C GLN A 204 -18.30 19.86 32.51
N LYS A 205 -17.96 19.32 33.69
CA LYS A 205 -16.74 19.66 34.43
C LYS A 205 -15.59 18.79 33.95
N ILE A 206 -14.47 19.42 33.61
CA ILE A 206 -13.22 18.79 33.25
C ILE A 206 -12.22 18.93 34.38
N VAL A 207 -11.42 17.88 34.58
CA VAL A 207 -10.30 17.92 35.52
C VAL A 207 -8.99 17.94 34.75
N ARG A 208 -7.97 18.54 35.36
CA ARG A 208 -6.62 18.58 34.77
C ARG A 208 -6.14 17.21 34.39
N GLY A 209 -5.53 17.08 33.19
CA GLY A 209 -5.01 15.84 32.65
C GLY A 209 -6.03 15.01 31.86
N SER A 210 -7.30 15.43 31.77
CA SER A 210 -8.31 14.77 30.94
C SER A 210 -8.05 15.04 29.44
N ASN A 211 -8.21 14.02 28.60
CA ASN A 211 -8.30 14.19 27.15
C ASN A 211 -9.60 14.92 26.82
N VAL A 212 -9.54 16.04 26.11
CA VAL A 212 -10.70 16.90 25.83
C VAL A 212 -11.10 16.84 24.38
N ILE A 213 -10.13 16.84 23.47
CA ILE A 213 -10.32 16.92 22.02
C ILE A 213 -9.33 15.99 21.34
N GLU A 214 -9.81 15.16 20.42
CA GLU A 214 -8.94 14.50 19.42
C GLU A 214 -8.78 15.44 18.23
N PHE A 215 -7.55 15.85 17.95
CA PHE A 215 -7.21 16.86 16.97
C PHE A 215 -6.15 16.33 16.00
N LEU A 216 -6.33 16.54 14.69
CA LEU A 216 -5.47 15.95 13.69
C LEU A 216 -5.18 16.90 12.53
N ASP A 217 -3.98 16.73 11.93
CA ASP A 217 -3.52 17.43 10.75
C ASP A 217 -3.58 16.46 9.55
N ASN A 218 -4.42 16.77 8.56
CA ASN A 218 -4.65 15.96 7.37
C ASN A 218 -3.78 16.37 6.17
N SER A 219 -2.91 17.37 6.31
CA SER A 219 -2.04 17.84 5.22
C SER A 219 -1.05 16.79 4.73
N VAL A 220 -0.65 15.90 5.65
CA VAL A 220 0.19 14.75 5.36
C VAL A 220 -0.45 13.49 5.95
N LEU A 221 -0.60 12.47 5.11
CA LEU A 221 -1.08 11.17 5.55
C LEU A 221 0.02 10.11 5.50
N ILE A 222 -0.06 9.16 6.41
CA ILE A 222 0.77 7.97 6.44
C ILE A 222 -0.09 6.78 6.02
N GLY A 223 0.23 6.17 4.89
CA GLY A 223 -0.35 4.89 4.48
C GLY A 223 0.41 3.75 5.14
N ARG A 224 -0.31 2.81 5.75
CA ARG A 224 0.24 1.59 6.36
C ARG A 224 -0.33 0.37 5.68
N ALA A 225 0.55 -0.48 5.13
CA ALA A 225 0.21 -1.76 4.51
C ALA A 225 0.94 -2.91 5.20
N SER A 226 0.32 -4.09 5.17
CA SER A 226 0.90 -5.31 5.72
C SER A 226 1.68 -6.07 4.66
N LEU A 227 2.93 -6.42 4.96
CA LEU A 227 3.86 -7.14 4.11
C LEU A 227 4.17 -8.52 4.66
N SER A 228 4.11 -9.55 3.80
CA SER A 228 4.59 -10.89 4.14
C SER A 228 6.13 -10.94 4.23
N SER A 229 6.65 -11.95 4.94
CA SER A 229 8.10 -12.18 5.03
C SER A 229 8.77 -12.44 3.67
N GLU A 230 8.04 -12.97 2.70
CA GLU A 230 8.53 -13.20 1.35
C GLU A 230 8.69 -11.87 0.58
N ASN A 231 7.69 -11.00 0.69
CA ASN A 231 7.65 -9.75 -0.05
C ASN A 231 8.64 -8.70 0.49
N ILE A 232 8.97 -8.75 1.78
CA ILE A 232 9.94 -7.81 2.38
C ILE A 232 11.31 -7.89 1.72
N ARG A 233 11.74 -9.09 1.27
CA ARG A 233 13.03 -9.27 0.58
C ARG A 233 13.04 -8.63 -0.80
N LYS A 234 11.86 -8.53 -1.44
CA LYS A 234 11.68 -7.97 -2.78
C LYS A 234 11.55 -6.44 -2.77
N ILE A 235 11.14 -5.86 -1.62
CA ILE A 235 10.94 -4.41 -1.45
C ILE A 235 12.10 -3.78 -0.65
N LYS A 236 13.30 -4.34 -0.72
CA LYS A 236 14.43 -3.95 0.14
C LYS A 236 14.97 -2.54 -0.09
N ASP A 237 14.63 -1.91 -1.22
CA ASP A 237 15.14 -0.60 -1.58
C ASP A 237 14.12 0.49 -1.24
N SER A 238 14.57 1.47 -0.46
CA SER A 238 13.79 2.62 0.03
C SER A 238 13.26 3.56 -1.06
N ASP A 239 13.66 3.37 -2.33
CA ASP A 239 13.26 4.21 -3.46
C ASP A 239 12.03 3.68 -4.23
N LYS A 240 11.36 2.66 -3.72
CA LYS A 240 10.17 2.12 -4.39
C LYS A 240 9.02 3.13 -4.40
N ILE A 241 8.52 3.37 -5.58
CA ILE A 241 7.36 4.23 -5.80
C ILE A 241 6.10 3.38 -5.63
N ILE A 242 5.20 3.89 -4.82
CA ILE A 242 3.84 3.38 -4.64
C ILE A 242 2.91 4.18 -5.53
N ARG A 243 2.05 3.49 -6.28
CA ARG A 243 0.98 4.12 -7.07
C ARG A 243 -0.36 3.59 -6.59
N PHE A 244 -1.35 4.44 -6.54
CA PHE A 244 -2.72 4.07 -6.25
C PHE A 244 -3.70 5.10 -6.81
N THR A 245 -4.96 4.70 -6.92
CA THR A 245 -6.05 5.59 -7.33
C THR A 245 -7.06 5.68 -6.19
N ALA A 246 -7.39 6.88 -5.77
CA ALA A 246 -8.45 7.12 -4.79
C ALA A 246 -9.38 8.20 -5.32
N LYS A 247 -10.70 7.97 -5.19
CA LYS A 247 -11.76 8.90 -5.71
C LYS A 247 -11.56 9.28 -7.19
N GLY A 248 -11.01 8.36 -8.00
CA GLY A 248 -10.75 8.58 -9.44
C GLY A 248 -9.49 9.39 -9.75
N MET A 249 -8.72 9.83 -8.75
CA MET A 249 -7.47 10.57 -8.91
C MET A 249 -6.26 9.67 -8.67
N PRO A 250 -5.21 9.79 -9.51
CA PRO A 250 -3.97 9.04 -9.31
C PRO A 250 -3.09 9.70 -8.25
N PHE A 251 -2.55 8.90 -7.36
CA PHE A 251 -1.59 9.30 -6.34
C PHE A 251 -0.28 8.55 -6.49
N GLN A 252 0.81 9.21 -6.13
CA GLN A 252 2.13 8.62 -6.03
C GLN A 252 2.75 8.94 -4.67
N ALA A 253 3.42 7.96 -4.10
CA ALA A 253 4.13 8.10 -2.85
C ALA A 253 5.44 7.30 -2.90
N ARG A 254 6.36 7.59 -1.96
CA ARG A 254 7.56 6.77 -1.78
C ARG A 254 7.44 6.00 -0.48
N VAL A 255 7.95 4.77 -0.47
CA VAL A 255 8.12 3.99 0.75
C VAL A 255 9.00 4.80 1.72
N SER A 256 8.46 5.17 2.86
CA SER A 256 9.19 5.89 3.93
C SER A 256 9.88 4.93 4.90
N GLY A 257 9.37 3.71 5.03
CA GLY A 257 9.96 2.72 5.90
C GLY A 257 9.27 1.37 5.86
N ILE A 258 10.02 0.35 6.29
CA ILE A 258 9.49 -0.99 6.55
C ILE A 258 9.92 -1.38 7.96
N SER A 259 8.98 -1.85 8.79
CA SER A 259 9.29 -2.28 10.14
C SER A 259 10.34 -3.40 10.12
N ARG A 260 11.30 -3.35 11.04
CA ARG A 260 12.33 -4.40 11.18
C ARG A 260 11.85 -5.58 12.02
N GLN A 261 10.77 -5.40 12.74
CA GLN A 261 10.17 -6.43 13.58
C GLN A 261 8.80 -6.79 13.05
N MET A 262 8.53 -8.09 12.96
CA MET A 262 7.24 -8.62 12.58
C MET A 262 6.21 -8.35 13.70
N ASN A 263 5.04 -7.86 13.34
CA ASN A 263 3.92 -7.82 14.26
C ASN A 263 3.44 -9.26 14.50
N LYS A 264 3.48 -9.70 15.76
CA LYS A 264 3.18 -11.08 16.14
C LYS A 264 1.69 -11.42 15.96
N ASP A 265 0.80 -10.44 16.12
CA ASP A 265 -0.64 -10.66 16.06
C ASP A 265 -1.13 -10.97 14.63
N VAL A 266 -0.51 -10.33 13.64
CA VAL A 266 -0.87 -10.47 12.22
C VAL A 266 0.22 -11.16 11.38
N SER A 267 1.31 -11.60 11.98
CA SER A 267 2.44 -12.28 11.31
C SER A 267 2.93 -11.54 10.06
N SER A 268 2.96 -10.22 10.11
CA SER A 268 3.33 -9.36 8.98
C SER A 268 4.25 -8.22 9.41
N TYR A 269 4.94 -7.64 8.44
CA TYR A 269 5.72 -6.42 8.60
C TYR A 269 4.89 -5.22 8.17
N SER A 270 5.08 -4.06 8.80
CA SER A 270 4.43 -2.81 8.39
C SER A 270 5.28 -2.10 7.35
N LEU A 271 4.69 -1.82 6.19
CA LEU A 271 5.22 -0.89 5.21
C LEU A 271 4.53 0.45 5.40
N GLU A 272 5.31 1.53 5.46
CA GLU A 272 4.81 2.89 5.60
C GLU A 272 5.24 3.77 4.42
N PHE A 273 4.36 4.66 4.01
CA PHE A 273 4.62 5.67 2.99
C PHE A 273 3.88 6.96 3.34
N LYS A 274 4.44 8.09 2.91
CA LYS A 274 3.85 9.42 3.13
C LYS A 274 3.20 9.95 1.87
N ILE A 275 2.05 10.58 2.04
CA ILE A 275 1.24 11.21 0.99
C ILE A 275 1.02 12.67 1.37
N ILE A 276 1.33 13.57 0.46
CA ILE A 276 0.96 14.97 0.59
C ILE A 276 -0.51 15.10 0.17
N ASN A 277 -1.34 15.69 1.01
CA ASN A 277 -2.80 15.76 0.87
C ASN A 277 -3.27 17.22 0.94
N ASP A 278 -2.63 18.10 0.17
CA ASP A 278 -2.86 19.56 0.20
C ASP A 278 -4.32 19.95 -0.07
N GLU A 279 -5.04 19.17 -0.89
CA GLU A 279 -6.44 19.43 -1.21
C GLU A 279 -7.43 18.72 -0.27
N ASN A 280 -6.94 18.02 0.77
CA ASN A 280 -7.74 17.24 1.73
C ASN A 280 -8.68 16.20 1.05
N ASN A 281 -8.31 15.71 -0.12
CA ASN A 281 -9.10 14.75 -0.89
C ASN A 281 -9.15 13.35 -0.25
N LEU A 282 -8.12 13.02 0.53
CA LEU A 282 -8.03 11.75 1.26
C LEU A 282 -8.36 11.99 2.73
N ILE A 283 -9.07 11.04 3.33
CA ILE A 283 -9.50 11.11 4.74
C ILE A 283 -8.77 10.03 5.55
N PRO A 284 -8.22 10.34 6.74
CA PRO A 284 -7.69 9.33 7.65
C PRO A 284 -8.73 8.24 7.94
N GLY A 285 -8.28 6.98 7.95
CA GLY A 285 -9.16 5.82 8.11
C GLY A 285 -9.57 5.15 6.80
N GLU A 286 -9.47 5.81 5.65
CA GLU A 286 -9.70 5.20 4.34
C GLU A 286 -8.71 4.07 4.08
N VAL A 287 -9.17 3.05 3.33
CA VAL A 287 -8.35 1.95 2.86
C VAL A 287 -8.20 2.10 1.35
N VAL A 288 -6.97 2.12 0.87
CA VAL A 288 -6.63 2.23 -0.55
C VAL A 288 -5.86 1.00 -1.02
N GLU A 289 -6.11 0.57 -2.24
CA GLU A 289 -5.30 -0.46 -2.88
C GLU A 289 -4.08 0.21 -3.51
N ILE A 290 -2.89 -0.23 -3.11
CA ILE A 290 -1.61 0.29 -3.59
C ILE A 290 -0.91 -0.72 -4.49
N GLU A 291 -0.21 -0.21 -5.49
CA GLU A 291 0.61 -0.97 -6.43
C GLU A 291 2.08 -0.60 -6.23
N ILE A 292 2.93 -1.62 -6.09
CA ILE A 292 4.38 -1.47 -5.94
C ILE A 292 5.06 -2.35 -6.98
N GLU A 293 5.96 -1.79 -7.78
CA GLU A 293 6.81 -2.58 -8.67
C GLU A 293 7.93 -3.24 -7.86
N ILE A 294 7.99 -4.58 -7.89
CA ILE A 294 8.93 -5.35 -7.08
C ILE A 294 10.11 -5.92 -7.87
N GLU A 295 9.92 -6.21 -9.15
CA GLU A 295 10.95 -6.75 -10.05
C GLU A 295 10.76 -6.21 -11.45
N ASN A 296 11.83 -5.88 -12.16
CA ASN A 296 11.82 -5.47 -13.56
C ASN A 296 12.53 -6.52 -14.40
N PHE A 297 11.97 -6.81 -15.56
CA PHE A 297 12.44 -7.80 -16.52
C PHE A 297 12.63 -7.12 -17.87
N GLU A 298 13.87 -6.95 -18.28
CA GLU A 298 14.23 -6.35 -19.57
C GLU A 298 14.46 -7.44 -20.60
N ASN A 299 14.02 -7.22 -21.85
CA ASN A 299 14.17 -8.15 -22.96
C ASN A 299 13.52 -9.52 -22.71
N TYR A 300 12.28 -9.52 -22.29
CA TYR A 300 11.45 -10.71 -22.14
C TYR A 300 10.29 -10.72 -23.15
N ILE A 301 9.69 -11.89 -23.34
CA ILE A 301 8.50 -12.12 -24.14
C ILE A 301 7.40 -12.56 -23.19
N SER A 302 6.24 -11.89 -23.21
CA SER A 302 5.06 -12.31 -22.48
C SER A 302 4.28 -13.34 -23.28
N ILE A 303 3.99 -14.48 -22.66
CA ILE A 303 3.20 -15.56 -23.24
C ILE A 303 2.07 -15.96 -22.27
N PRO A 304 0.93 -16.45 -22.79
CA PRO A 304 -0.10 -17.04 -21.93
C PRO A 304 0.47 -18.22 -21.14
N SER A 305 0.26 -18.26 -19.83
CA SER A 305 0.77 -19.35 -18.97
C SER A 305 0.23 -20.73 -19.41
N SER A 306 -0.95 -20.77 -20.05
CA SER A 306 -1.54 -21.98 -20.66
C SER A 306 -0.73 -22.55 -21.82
N SER A 307 0.19 -21.79 -22.43
CA SER A 307 1.06 -22.25 -23.52
C SER A 307 2.20 -23.14 -23.02
N ILE A 308 2.49 -23.10 -21.72
CA ILE A 308 3.62 -23.81 -21.11
C ILE A 308 3.20 -25.24 -20.77
N ILE A 309 4.00 -26.19 -21.21
CA ILE A 309 3.82 -27.62 -20.88
C ILE A 309 4.87 -28.00 -19.85
N ILE A 310 4.43 -28.61 -18.77
CA ILE A 310 5.31 -29.06 -17.69
C ILE A 310 5.40 -30.59 -17.75
N GLU A 311 6.59 -31.10 -18.02
CA GLU A 311 6.89 -32.54 -18.05
C GLU A 311 8.19 -32.81 -17.29
N ASN A 312 8.20 -33.81 -16.43
CA ASN A 312 9.38 -34.24 -15.66
C ASN A 312 10.09 -33.06 -14.93
N ASN A 313 9.32 -32.15 -14.35
CA ASN A 313 9.81 -30.96 -13.65
C ASN A 313 10.56 -29.96 -14.53
N LYS A 314 10.32 -29.99 -15.85
CA LYS A 314 10.85 -29.07 -16.84
C LYS A 314 9.71 -28.41 -17.58
N SER A 315 9.90 -27.15 -17.98
CA SER A 315 8.94 -26.38 -18.75
C SER A 315 9.32 -26.37 -20.22
N TYR A 316 8.34 -26.58 -21.06
CA TYR A 316 8.50 -26.62 -22.51
C TYR A 316 7.52 -25.71 -23.21
N LEU A 317 7.92 -25.22 -24.37
CA LEU A 317 7.11 -24.40 -25.24
C LEU A 317 7.14 -24.99 -26.66
N PHE A 318 6.00 -25.01 -27.34
CA PHE A 318 5.93 -25.32 -28.73
C PHE A 318 6.00 -24.04 -29.58
N LEU A 319 6.89 -24.05 -30.53
CA LEU A 319 7.10 -22.99 -31.50
C LEU A 319 6.67 -23.44 -32.88
N GLU A 320 6.20 -22.49 -33.68
CA GLU A 320 5.82 -22.70 -35.08
C GLU A 320 6.78 -21.98 -36.00
N ARG A 321 7.21 -22.68 -37.08
CA ARG A 321 7.86 -22.08 -38.26
C ARG A 321 7.53 -22.90 -39.48
N ASN A 322 7.02 -22.26 -40.54
CA ASN A 322 6.67 -22.91 -41.83
C ASN A 322 5.73 -24.11 -41.64
N ASN A 323 4.72 -24.00 -40.74
CA ASN A 323 3.77 -25.04 -40.37
C ASN A 323 4.41 -26.30 -39.74
N ILE A 324 5.60 -26.19 -39.19
CA ILE A 324 6.31 -27.26 -38.51
C ILE A 324 6.50 -26.84 -37.03
N VAL A 325 6.25 -27.77 -36.12
CA VAL A 325 6.39 -27.60 -34.68
C VAL A 325 7.83 -27.88 -34.26
N LYS A 326 8.38 -26.97 -33.44
CA LYS A 326 9.62 -27.15 -32.70
C LYS A 326 9.35 -27.08 -31.22
N ARG A 327 9.85 -28.02 -30.43
CA ARG A 327 9.78 -28.03 -29.00
C ARG A 327 11.06 -27.46 -28.38
N ILE A 328 10.94 -26.52 -27.48
CA ILE A 328 12.09 -25.98 -26.74
C ILE A 328 11.88 -26.09 -25.23
N GLU A 329 12.95 -26.29 -24.48
CA GLU A 329 12.96 -26.15 -23.02
C GLU A 329 13.13 -24.68 -22.66
N ILE A 330 12.33 -24.19 -21.70
CA ILE A 330 12.31 -22.79 -21.27
C ILE A 330 12.37 -22.69 -19.75
N ASN A 331 12.78 -21.52 -19.24
CA ASN A 331 12.75 -21.16 -17.84
C ASN A 331 11.76 -20.00 -17.61
N PRO A 332 10.45 -20.29 -17.54
CA PRO A 332 9.46 -19.24 -17.45
C PRO A 332 9.43 -18.60 -16.06
N ILE A 333 9.22 -17.29 -16.03
CA ILE A 333 8.95 -16.53 -14.82
C ILE A 333 7.46 -16.18 -14.81
N GLN A 334 6.74 -16.58 -13.79
CA GLN A 334 5.32 -16.23 -13.65
C GLN A 334 5.17 -14.74 -13.33
N LEU A 335 4.59 -14.00 -14.27
CA LEU A 335 4.29 -12.57 -14.08
C LEU A 335 3.00 -12.39 -13.27
N ASN A 336 1.93 -13.06 -13.70
CA ASN A 336 0.62 -13.07 -13.04
C ASN A 336 -0.09 -14.42 -13.29
N ASN A 337 -1.35 -14.54 -12.90
CA ASN A 337 -2.12 -15.80 -13.05
C ASN A 337 -2.38 -16.21 -14.51
N LYS A 338 -2.22 -15.31 -15.47
CA LYS A 338 -2.52 -15.54 -16.90
C LYS A 338 -1.28 -15.54 -17.79
N GLU A 339 -0.23 -14.86 -17.38
CA GLU A 339 0.94 -14.56 -18.21
C GLU A 339 2.23 -15.00 -17.52
N SER A 340 3.12 -15.54 -18.34
CA SER A 340 4.48 -15.90 -17.95
C SER A 340 5.48 -15.24 -18.89
N LEU A 341 6.63 -14.89 -18.37
CA LEU A 341 7.73 -14.28 -19.12
C LEU A 341 8.77 -15.34 -19.46
N VAL A 342 9.24 -15.29 -20.70
CA VAL A 342 10.36 -16.10 -21.22
C VAL A 342 11.43 -15.16 -21.72
N LYS A 343 12.69 -15.45 -21.45
CA LYS A 343 13.79 -14.62 -21.97
C LYS A 343 13.78 -14.64 -23.49
N ASP A 344 13.99 -13.47 -24.08
CA ASP A 344 14.10 -13.30 -25.51
C ASP A 344 15.12 -14.26 -26.15
N SER A 345 16.27 -14.44 -25.52
CA SER A 345 17.32 -15.34 -25.98
C SER A 345 16.95 -16.83 -26.04
N GLU A 346 15.86 -17.25 -25.38
CA GLU A 346 15.40 -18.64 -25.38
C GLU A 346 14.52 -18.96 -26.61
N ILE A 347 13.91 -17.94 -27.26
CA ILE A 347 13.01 -18.09 -28.39
C ILE A 347 13.68 -17.52 -29.64
N PRO A 348 14.03 -18.36 -30.67
CA PRO A 348 14.67 -17.86 -31.89
C PRO A 348 13.77 -16.90 -32.68
N ASP A 349 14.35 -15.88 -33.33
CA ASP A 349 13.66 -14.76 -33.99
C ASP A 349 12.63 -15.15 -35.06
N SER A 350 12.83 -16.27 -35.70
CA SER A 350 12.02 -16.69 -36.84
C SER A 350 10.84 -17.60 -36.47
N TYR A 351 10.54 -17.74 -35.17
CA TYR A 351 9.50 -18.62 -34.68
C TYR A 351 8.35 -17.84 -34.01
N ARG A 352 7.12 -18.36 -34.17
CA ARG A 352 5.93 -17.91 -33.44
C ARG A 352 5.62 -18.89 -32.32
N VAL A 353 5.01 -18.39 -31.25
CA VAL A 353 4.66 -19.19 -30.07
C VAL A 353 3.28 -19.81 -30.24
N ILE A 354 3.16 -21.12 -30.07
CA ILE A 354 1.87 -21.82 -30.09
C ILE A 354 1.20 -21.65 -28.72
N THR A 355 0.01 -21.09 -28.74
CA THR A 355 -0.75 -20.77 -27.51
C THR A 355 -1.92 -21.71 -27.24
N GLN A 356 -2.46 -22.34 -28.29
CA GLN A 356 -3.56 -23.31 -28.16
C GLN A 356 -3.39 -24.44 -29.17
N GLY A 357 -3.95 -25.61 -28.84
CA GLY A 357 -3.89 -26.81 -29.69
C GLY A 357 -2.67 -27.71 -29.45
N GLN A 358 -1.88 -27.44 -28.41
CA GLN A 358 -0.60 -28.11 -28.11
C GLN A 358 -0.72 -29.54 -27.59
N SER A 359 -1.90 -29.99 -27.08
CA SER A 359 -2.05 -31.25 -26.32
C SER A 359 -1.62 -32.52 -27.08
N ASN A 360 -1.63 -32.50 -28.42
CA ASN A 360 -1.28 -33.66 -29.27
C ASN A 360 -0.10 -33.38 -30.17
N LEU A 361 0.67 -32.33 -29.91
CA LEU A 361 1.83 -31.98 -30.74
C LEU A 361 3.08 -32.73 -30.27
N GLN A 362 3.87 -33.11 -31.24
CA GLN A 362 5.24 -33.63 -31.04
C GLN A 362 6.21 -32.77 -31.86
N GLU A 363 7.49 -32.83 -31.54
CA GLU A 363 8.51 -32.20 -32.33
C GLU A 363 8.43 -32.68 -33.82
N GLY A 364 8.49 -31.76 -34.76
CA GLY A 364 8.36 -32.07 -36.18
C GLY A 364 6.92 -32.25 -36.70
N SER A 365 5.90 -32.19 -35.84
CA SER A 365 4.50 -32.30 -36.27
C SER A 365 4.17 -31.21 -37.31
N ARG A 366 3.43 -31.59 -38.37
CA ARG A 366 2.83 -30.61 -39.28
C ARG A 366 1.53 -30.07 -38.69
N ILE A 367 1.35 -28.80 -38.76
CA ILE A 367 0.19 -28.08 -38.17
C ILE A 367 -0.45 -27.15 -39.21
N LYS A 368 -1.67 -26.75 -38.94
CA LYS A 368 -2.34 -25.66 -39.62
C LYS A 368 -2.54 -24.53 -38.63
N VAL A 369 -2.04 -23.34 -38.93
CA VAL A 369 -2.26 -22.15 -38.12
C VAL A 369 -3.67 -21.63 -38.44
N ASP A 370 -4.51 -21.47 -37.41
CA ASP A 370 -5.75 -20.71 -37.50
C ASP A 370 -5.41 -19.25 -37.11
N GLU A 371 -5.77 -18.33 -37.98
CA GLU A 371 -5.59 -16.88 -37.76
C GLU A 371 -6.65 -16.30 -36.81
#